data_f99f6cff4e3c6ce75a1b789ec75fd88e
#
_entry.id   f99f6cff4e3c6ce75a1b789ec75fd88e
#
_cell.length_a   1.000
_cell.length_b   1.000
_cell.length_c   1.000
_cell.angle_alpha   90.00
_cell.angle_beta   90.00
_cell.angle_gamma   90.00
#
_symmetry.space_group_name_H-M   'P 1'
#
loop_
_entity.id
_entity.type
_entity.pdbx_description
1 polymer ?
#
loop_
_entity_poly.entity_id
_entity_poly.type
_entity_poly.pdbx_seq_one_letter_code
_entity_poly.pdbx_strand_id
1 'polypeptide(L)'
;MTSEKMYGVFEYQEKEYPFVLEEQIITIPQVPFQYMDDFKDEAYIEEIWSVTNNNRSVVFVGCQVLKSNKIAFAMEVKLSILGYVVLENDKSSFDRIDFYSEGINGFYSPRNAYQIEDDDHMRVTGIKPRDAEAYKRDYECVIHGERIQLGLNVYMSFNLAFEKKLLGTAESLLSMSFGEKKETHDILKYSLYLMDFLEFVNFQKNIPLERIDLFEKDDNGKYQRRGRAVVFQAENEQYSPSALRSITLLDVADECFPVLFGQIAERRESKRFNPFFYPENRRADRVIDASKWLNNAICFEGEFDDAFPNYKAQNDPAFYEAKMRLLMTIESAVKQTGRSINNKQNT
;
A
#
# COMPACT_ATOMS: atom_id res chain seq x y z
N MET A 1 4.08 -14.85 -10.87
CA MET A 1 4.70 -14.03 -11.95
C MET A 1 6.13 -14.46 -12.10
N THR A 2 6.58 -14.84 -13.31
CA THR A 2 8.01 -15.01 -13.55
C THR A 2 8.64 -13.64 -13.43
N SER A 3 9.50 -13.42 -12.43
CA SER A 3 10.18 -12.15 -12.25
C SER A 3 11.05 -11.90 -13.49
N GLU A 4 10.68 -10.91 -14.25
CA GLU A 4 11.43 -10.49 -15.42
C GLU A 4 12.71 -9.82 -14.91
N LYS A 5 13.87 -10.40 -15.24
CA LYS A 5 15.16 -9.83 -14.83
C LYS A 5 15.41 -8.53 -15.59
N MET A 6 15.76 -7.48 -14.86
CA MET A 6 16.16 -6.20 -15.44
C MET A 6 17.68 -6.06 -15.39
N TYR A 7 18.27 -5.66 -16.50
CA TYR A 7 19.71 -5.45 -16.63
C TYR A 7 19.98 -4.00 -17.02
N GLY A 8 21.08 -3.45 -16.56
CA GLY A 8 21.48 -2.09 -16.92
C GLY A 8 22.74 -1.63 -16.24
N VAL A 9 22.93 -0.32 -16.24
CA VAL A 9 24.04 0.37 -15.58
C VAL A 9 23.47 1.50 -14.75
N PHE A 10 23.98 1.71 -13.56
CA PHE A 10 23.67 2.88 -12.75
C PHE A 10 24.95 3.65 -12.39
N GLU A 11 24.81 4.94 -12.18
CA GLU A 11 25.87 5.80 -11.69
C GLU A 11 25.71 6.00 -10.18
N TYR A 12 26.80 5.76 -9.44
CA TYR A 12 26.87 6.01 -8.01
C TYR A 12 28.27 6.52 -7.64
N GLN A 13 28.35 7.65 -6.93
CA GLN A 13 29.61 8.31 -6.60
C GLN A 13 30.55 8.52 -7.80
N GLU A 14 29.99 9.06 -8.90
CA GLU A 14 30.68 9.33 -10.17
C GLU A 14 31.26 8.10 -10.86
N LYS A 15 30.74 6.90 -10.59
CA LYS A 15 31.19 5.64 -11.18
C LYS A 15 30.01 4.86 -11.71
N GLU A 16 30.24 4.14 -12.80
CA GLU A 16 29.23 3.28 -13.43
C GLU A 16 29.35 1.84 -12.92
N TYR A 17 28.23 1.25 -12.55
CA TYR A 17 28.11 -0.11 -12.07
C TYR A 17 27.08 -0.89 -12.87
N PRO A 18 27.46 -2.01 -13.51
CA PRO A 18 26.50 -2.90 -14.13
C PRO A 18 25.66 -3.59 -13.04
N PHE A 19 24.38 -3.77 -13.29
CA PHE A 19 23.49 -4.40 -12.33
C PHE A 19 22.57 -5.44 -12.97
N VAL A 20 22.09 -6.34 -12.13
CA VAL A 20 20.96 -7.24 -12.40
C VAL A 20 19.95 -7.06 -11.27
N LEU A 21 18.73 -6.63 -11.62
CA LEU A 21 17.61 -6.66 -10.71
C LEU A 21 16.81 -7.95 -10.92
N GLU A 22 16.63 -8.70 -9.86
CA GLU A 22 15.76 -9.86 -9.79
C GLU A 22 14.87 -9.73 -8.53
N GLU A 23 13.55 -9.70 -8.73
CA GLU A 23 12.60 -9.36 -7.66
C GLU A 23 12.92 -7.99 -7.06
N GLN A 24 13.28 -7.96 -5.78
CA GLN A 24 13.64 -6.74 -5.05
C GLN A 24 15.15 -6.63 -4.73
N ILE A 25 15.96 -7.45 -5.38
CA ILE A 25 17.42 -7.50 -5.16
C ILE A 25 18.17 -7.03 -6.38
N ILE A 26 18.95 -5.97 -6.22
CA ILE A 26 19.95 -5.54 -7.18
C ILE A 26 21.25 -6.27 -6.85
N THR A 27 21.80 -6.97 -7.82
CA THR A 27 23.15 -7.58 -7.73
C THR A 27 24.11 -6.81 -8.62
N ILE A 28 25.19 -6.33 -8.02
CA ILE A 28 26.35 -5.73 -8.73
C ILE A 28 27.44 -6.81 -8.77
N PRO A 29 27.70 -7.42 -9.93
CA PRO A 29 28.48 -8.65 -9.99
C PRO A 29 29.98 -8.46 -9.73
N GLN A 30 30.53 -7.29 -10.04
CA GLN A 30 31.95 -7.02 -9.92
C GLN A 30 32.25 -5.58 -9.52
N VAL A 31 32.43 -5.35 -8.23
CA VAL A 31 32.92 -4.07 -7.69
C VAL A 31 34.43 -4.20 -7.40
N PRO A 32 35.29 -3.40 -8.01
CA PRO A 32 36.72 -3.41 -7.69
C PRO A 32 36.97 -3.11 -6.21
N PHE A 33 37.93 -3.77 -5.57
CA PHE A 33 38.24 -3.59 -4.15
C PHE A 33 38.51 -2.15 -3.72
N GLN A 34 39.08 -1.34 -4.63
CA GLN A 34 39.33 0.08 -4.40
C GLN A 34 38.04 0.91 -4.20
N TYR A 35 36.88 0.37 -4.56
CA TYR A 35 35.57 1.01 -4.44
C TYR A 35 34.71 0.37 -3.35
N MET A 36 35.33 -0.42 -2.47
CA MET A 36 34.62 -1.13 -1.38
C MET A 36 33.91 -0.19 -0.43
N ASP A 37 34.47 1.01 -0.21
CA ASP A 37 33.91 2.01 0.69
C ASP A 37 32.64 2.68 0.14
N ASP A 38 32.36 2.54 -1.16
CA ASP A 38 31.15 3.08 -1.78
C ASP A 38 29.90 2.31 -1.30
N PHE A 39 30.04 1.02 -0.98
CA PHE A 39 28.96 0.15 -0.55
C PHE A 39 29.24 -0.47 0.82
N LYS A 40 29.10 0.34 1.87
CA LYS A 40 29.20 -0.16 3.25
C LYS A 40 27.99 -1.02 3.59
N ASP A 41 28.22 -2.13 4.27
CA ASP A 41 27.15 -3.01 4.74
C ASP A 41 26.13 -2.19 5.57
N GLU A 42 24.84 -2.47 5.34
CA GLU A 42 23.69 -1.79 5.97
C GLU A 42 23.52 -0.29 5.63
N ALA A 43 24.33 0.26 4.70
CA ALA A 43 24.12 1.64 4.25
C ALA A 43 22.78 1.80 3.52
N TYR A 44 22.06 2.87 3.86
CA TYR A 44 20.83 3.25 3.18
C TYR A 44 21.13 4.31 2.11
N ILE A 45 20.59 4.09 0.90
CA ILE A 45 20.69 5.00 -0.22
C ILE A 45 19.26 5.32 -0.65
N GLU A 46 18.89 6.59 -0.61
CA GLU A 46 17.53 7.03 -0.86
C GLU A 46 17.07 6.71 -2.27
N GLU A 47 17.91 7.03 -3.27
CA GLU A 47 17.62 6.72 -4.67
C GLU A 47 18.92 6.43 -5.47
N ILE A 48 18.78 5.59 -6.49
CA ILE A 48 19.83 5.26 -7.45
C ILE A 48 19.27 5.39 -8.86
N TRP A 49 19.90 6.25 -9.66
CA TRP A 49 19.56 6.46 -11.06
C TRP A 49 20.24 5.42 -11.95
N SER A 50 19.48 4.88 -12.88
CA SER A 50 19.98 3.83 -13.76
C SER A 50 19.41 3.93 -15.16
N VAL A 51 20.13 3.31 -16.11
CA VAL A 51 19.65 3.10 -17.47
C VAL A 51 19.66 1.61 -17.76
N THR A 52 18.53 1.09 -18.21
CA THR A 52 18.40 -0.33 -18.57
C THR A 52 18.95 -0.62 -19.95
N ASN A 53 19.18 -1.89 -20.27
CA ASN A 53 19.61 -2.34 -21.61
C ASN A 53 18.63 -1.94 -22.72
N ASN A 54 17.38 -1.66 -22.38
CA ASN A 54 16.35 -1.19 -23.33
C ASN A 54 16.31 0.34 -23.42
N ASN A 55 17.35 1.03 -22.94
CA ASN A 55 17.51 2.47 -22.91
C ASN A 55 16.34 3.20 -22.21
N ARG A 56 15.87 2.63 -21.11
CA ARG A 56 14.86 3.26 -20.24
C ARG A 56 15.52 3.75 -18.96
N SER A 57 15.22 4.98 -18.59
CA SER A 57 15.63 5.52 -17.29
C SER A 57 14.80 4.89 -16.17
N VAL A 58 15.49 4.37 -15.15
CA VAL A 58 14.88 3.75 -13.98
C VAL A 58 15.52 4.32 -12.73
N VAL A 59 14.69 4.71 -11.77
CA VAL A 59 15.14 5.17 -10.45
C VAL A 59 14.75 4.12 -9.42
N PHE A 60 15.75 3.52 -8.78
CA PHE A 60 15.55 2.62 -7.64
C PHE A 60 15.38 3.45 -6.37
N VAL A 61 14.42 3.13 -5.52
CA VAL A 61 14.11 3.90 -4.32
C VAL A 61 14.15 3.01 -3.07
N GLY A 62 14.63 3.58 -1.97
CA GLY A 62 14.75 2.88 -0.71
C GLY A 62 15.74 1.71 -0.78
N CYS A 63 16.96 1.99 -1.24
CA CYS A 63 18.00 0.99 -1.43
C CYS A 63 18.77 0.77 -0.14
N GLN A 64 18.97 -0.49 0.25
CA GLN A 64 19.79 -0.86 1.41
C GLN A 64 20.84 -1.88 0.99
N VAL A 65 22.09 -1.61 1.32
CA VAL A 65 23.18 -2.57 1.12
C VAL A 65 22.98 -3.74 2.09
N LEU A 66 22.76 -4.95 1.55
CA LEU A 66 22.53 -6.15 2.35
C LEU A 66 23.83 -6.81 2.75
N LYS A 67 24.69 -7.08 1.77
CA LYS A 67 25.91 -7.82 1.97
C LYS A 67 26.87 -7.66 0.78
N SER A 68 28.13 -7.60 1.10
CA SER A 68 29.22 -7.70 0.13
C SER A 68 29.95 -9.04 0.28
N ASN A 69 30.13 -9.75 -0.83
CA ASN A 69 30.87 -11.01 -0.87
C ASN A 69 32.15 -10.84 -1.67
N LYS A 70 33.30 -11.26 -1.11
CA LYS A 70 34.60 -11.24 -1.84
C LYS A 70 34.61 -12.38 -2.86
N ILE A 71 34.88 -12.04 -4.12
CA ILE A 71 35.02 -12.98 -5.23
C ILE A 71 36.37 -12.71 -5.90
N ALA A 72 37.35 -13.57 -5.65
CA ALA A 72 38.71 -13.44 -6.20
C ALA A 72 39.33 -12.01 -6.11
N PHE A 73 39.24 -11.21 -7.16
CA PHE A 73 39.83 -9.86 -7.24
C PHE A 73 38.77 -8.73 -7.18
N ALA A 74 37.50 -9.05 -6.91
CA ALA A 74 36.40 -8.11 -6.87
C ALA A 74 35.41 -8.48 -5.76
N MET A 75 34.38 -7.70 -5.59
CA MET A 75 33.26 -8.00 -4.70
C MET A 75 31.96 -8.09 -5.49
N GLU A 76 31.09 -8.99 -5.07
CA GLU A 76 29.67 -8.95 -5.39
C GLU A 76 28.95 -8.17 -4.30
N VAL A 77 28.20 -7.16 -4.69
CA VAL A 77 27.38 -6.36 -3.76
C VAL A 77 25.91 -6.63 -4.06
N LYS A 78 25.13 -6.81 -3.01
CA LYS A 78 23.66 -6.96 -3.09
C LYS A 78 22.98 -5.83 -2.35
N LEU A 79 22.02 -5.21 -3.03
CA LEU A 79 21.14 -4.20 -2.43
C LEU A 79 19.70 -4.72 -2.48
N SER A 80 18.98 -4.56 -1.39
CA SER A 80 17.52 -4.63 -1.43
C SER A 80 16.96 -3.27 -1.82
N ILE A 81 15.85 -3.25 -2.54
CA ILE A 81 15.13 -2.02 -2.86
C ILE A 81 13.68 -2.11 -2.41
N LEU A 82 13.11 -1.00 -2.00
CA LEU A 82 11.69 -0.91 -1.63
C LEU A 82 10.79 -0.69 -2.85
N GLY A 83 11.36 -0.17 -3.93
CA GLY A 83 10.63 0.03 -5.17
C GLY A 83 11.51 0.57 -6.29
N TYR A 84 10.90 0.78 -7.45
CA TYR A 84 11.55 1.47 -8.57
C TYR A 84 10.52 2.22 -9.42
N VAL A 85 11.00 3.22 -10.15
CA VAL A 85 10.22 4.01 -11.11
C VAL A 85 10.83 3.87 -12.48
N VAL A 86 10.04 3.43 -13.45
CA VAL A 86 10.40 3.49 -14.87
C VAL A 86 9.91 4.83 -15.41
N LEU A 87 10.83 5.69 -15.80
CA LEU A 87 10.53 7.02 -16.34
C LEU A 87 10.24 6.95 -17.85
N GLU A 88 9.30 7.75 -18.32
CA GLU A 88 9.03 7.95 -19.76
C GLU A 88 9.92 9.04 -20.36
N ASN A 89 10.49 9.89 -19.51
CA ASN A 89 11.51 10.89 -19.85
C ASN A 89 12.40 11.06 -18.60
N ASP A 90 13.54 11.72 -18.77
CA ASP A 90 14.58 11.86 -17.72
C ASP A 90 14.20 12.82 -16.57
N LYS A 91 12.92 13.10 -16.38
CA LYS A 91 12.43 13.95 -15.29
C LYS A 91 11.92 13.07 -14.14
N SER A 92 12.44 13.33 -12.94
CA SER A 92 12.11 12.61 -11.71
C SER A 92 10.92 13.18 -10.95
N SER A 93 10.55 14.43 -11.24
CA SER A 93 9.50 15.08 -10.47
C SER A 93 8.11 14.82 -11.02
N PHE A 94 7.15 14.78 -10.10
CA PHE A 94 5.73 14.63 -10.41
C PHE A 94 4.89 15.53 -9.49
N ASP A 95 3.66 15.81 -9.87
CA ASP A 95 2.70 16.56 -9.06
C ASP A 95 1.39 15.80 -8.83
N ARG A 96 1.29 14.56 -9.39
CA ARG A 96 0.16 13.66 -9.16
C ARG A 96 0.59 12.20 -9.26
N ILE A 97 0.02 11.37 -8.37
CA ILE A 97 0.13 9.90 -8.39
C ILE A 97 -1.28 9.33 -8.55
N ASP A 98 -1.44 8.37 -9.46
CA ASP A 98 -2.64 7.56 -9.60
C ASP A 98 -2.35 6.13 -9.16
N PHE A 99 -3.10 5.66 -8.19
CA PHE A 99 -3.00 4.31 -7.63
C PHE A 99 -4.16 3.44 -8.08
N TYR A 100 -3.86 2.20 -8.43
CA TYR A 100 -4.82 1.17 -8.80
C TYR A 100 -4.62 -0.05 -7.91
N SER A 101 -5.70 -0.55 -7.34
CA SER A 101 -5.70 -1.71 -6.43
C SER A 101 -7.10 -2.30 -6.32
N GLU A 102 -7.19 -3.61 -6.19
CA GLU A 102 -8.45 -4.27 -5.81
C GLU A 102 -8.99 -3.77 -4.46
N GLY A 103 -8.10 -3.30 -3.57
CA GLY A 103 -8.50 -2.67 -2.32
C GLY A 103 -9.24 -1.35 -2.53
N ILE A 104 -8.86 -0.58 -3.54
CA ILE A 104 -9.58 0.64 -3.94
C ILE A 104 -10.95 0.26 -4.54
N ASN A 105 -11.02 -0.81 -5.35
CA ASN A 105 -12.29 -1.32 -5.88
C ASN A 105 -13.25 -1.75 -4.77
N GLY A 106 -12.73 -2.26 -3.65
CA GLY A 106 -13.49 -2.61 -2.46
C GLY A 106 -14.07 -1.39 -1.74
N PHE A 107 -13.29 -0.33 -1.61
CA PHE A 107 -13.67 0.91 -0.96
C PHE A 107 -14.59 1.77 -1.84
N TYR A 108 -14.22 1.97 -3.09
CA TYR A 108 -14.96 2.74 -4.09
C TYR A 108 -15.24 1.87 -5.31
N SER A 109 -16.47 1.36 -5.41
CA SER A 109 -16.81 0.35 -6.41
C SER A 109 -16.76 0.89 -7.84
N PRO A 110 -16.12 0.18 -8.80
CA PRO A 110 -16.19 0.52 -10.21
C PRO A 110 -17.62 0.58 -10.78
N ARG A 111 -18.58 -0.08 -10.10
CA ARG A 111 -20.00 -0.03 -10.46
C ARG A 111 -20.58 1.39 -10.40
N ASN A 112 -19.95 2.29 -9.66
CA ASN A 112 -20.38 3.68 -9.58
C ASN A 112 -20.37 4.38 -10.96
N ALA A 113 -19.57 3.92 -11.89
CA ALA A 113 -19.50 4.41 -13.27
C ALA A 113 -20.66 3.92 -14.16
N TYR A 114 -21.53 3.04 -13.66
CA TYR A 114 -22.60 2.45 -14.43
C TYR A 114 -23.96 2.72 -13.79
N GLN A 115 -24.96 2.88 -14.64
CA GLN A 115 -26.36 2.85 -14.27
C GLN A 115 -26.96 1.53 -14.72
N ILE A 116 -27.57 0.83 -13.78
CA ILE A 116 -28.31 -0.41 -14.05
C ILE A 116 -29.76 -0.01 -14.34
N GLU A 117 -30.29 -0.48 -15.45
CA GLU A 117 -31.70 -0.30 -15.80
C GLU A 117 -32.44 -1.61 -15.52
N ASP A 118 -33.49 -1.53 -14.69
CA ASP A 118 -34.30 -2.67 -14.31
C ASP A 118 -35.73 -2.52 -14.87
N ASP A 119 -36.42 -3.64 -15.13
CA ASP A 119 -37.84 -3.68 -15.42
C ASP A 119 -38.67 -3.67 -14.12
N ASP A 120 -40.01 -3.60 -14.27
CA ASP A 120 -40.96 -3.65 -13.15
C ASP A 120 -40.86 -4.93 -12.29
N HIS A 121 -40.10 -5.92 -12.76
CA HIS A 121 -39.85 -7.18 -12.07
C HIS A 121 -38.42 -7.28 -11.50
N MET A 122 -37.71 -6.17 -11.37
CA MET A 122 -36.32 -6.08 -10.93
C MET A 122 -35.33 -6.91 -11.79
N ARG A 123 -35.65 -7.10 -13.07
CA ARG A 123 -34.72 -7.76 -14.01
C ARG A 123 -33.87 -6.72 -14.69
N VAL A 124 -32.56 -6.90 -14.69
CA VAL A 124 -31.63 -6.04 -15.40
C VAL A 124 -31.95 -6.06 -16.89
N THR A 125 -32.37 -4.94 -17.44
CA THR A 125 -32.70 -4.74 -18.87
C THR A 125 -31.55 -4.06 -19.62
N GLY A 126 -30.68 -3.34 -18.90
CA GLY A 126 -29.55 -2.66 -19.49
C GLY A 126 -28.52 -2.19 -18.45
N ILE A 127 -27.30 -1.95 -18.96
CA ILE A 127 -26.23 -1.31 -18.20
C ILE A 127 -25.70 -0.17 -19.06
N LYS A 128 -25.77 1.04 -18.56
CA LYS A 128 -25.28 2.25 -19.26
C LYS A 128 -24.16 2.91 -18.49
N PRO A 129 -23.11 3.42 -19.15
CA PRO A 129 -22.15 4.27 -18.47
C PRO A 129 -22.83 5.55 -17.98
N ARG A 130 -22.39 6.03 -16.81
CA ARG A 130 -22.77 7.35 -16.29
C ARG A 130 -21.79 8.41 -16.82
N ASP A 131 -22.21 9.67 -16.77
CA ASP A 131 -21.29 10.78 -16.99
C ASP A 131 -20.19 10.80 -15.93
N ALA A 132 -18.96 11.17 -16.33
CA ALA A 132 -17.80 11.13 -15.46
C ALA A 132 -17.99 11.94 -14.17
N GLU A 133 -18.65 13.09 -14.24
CA GLU A 133 -18.94 13.93 -13.08
C GLU A 133 -19.86 13.25 -12.05
N ALA A 134 -20.63 12.24 -12.45
CA ALA A 134 -21.54 11.55 -11.56
C ALA A 134 -20.82 10.60 -10.57
N TYR A 135 -19.62 10.13 -10.94
CA TYR A 135 -18.84 9.19 -10.12
C TYR A 135 -17.44 9.70 -9.75
N LYS A 136 -17.03 10.86 -10.23
CA LYS A 136 -15.81 11.51 -9.76
C LYS A 136 -16.05 12.16 -8.39
N ARG A 137 -15.11 12.00 -7.48
CA ARG A 137 -15.11 12.63 -6.16
C ARG A 137 -13.75 13.26 -5.92
N ASP A 138 -13.74 14.51 -5.49
CA ASP A 138 -12.53 15.28 -5.17
C ASP A 138 -12.62 15.78 -3.73
N TYR A 139 -11.55 15.60 -2.96
CA TYR A 139 -11.47 15.97 -1.56
C TYR A 139 -10.15 16.68 -1.26
N GLU A 140 -10.13 17.50 -0.22
CA GLU A 140 -8.90 18.06 0.33
C GLU A 140 -8.56 17.34 1.63
N CYS A 141 -7.33 16.85 1.73
CA CYS A 141 -6.77 16.22 2.91
C CYS A 141 -5.55 17.02 3.37
N VAL A 142 -5.36 17.12 4.68
CA VAL A 142 -4.16 17.74 5.27
C VAL A 142 -3.41 16.68 6.05
N ILE A 143 -2.12 16.47 5.74
CA ILE A 143 -1.23 15.54 6.42
C ILE A 143 0.03 16.32 6.85
N HIS A 144 0.28 16.42 8.14
CA HIS A 144 1.41 17.19 8.70
C HIS A 144 1.50 18.62 8.15
N GLY A 145 0.35 19.26 7.91
CA GLY A 145 0.27 20.62 7.35
C GLY A 145 0.41 20.70 5.84
N GLU A 146 0.72 19.61 5.15
CA GLU A 146 0.71 19.53 3.69
C GLU A 146 -0.71 19.29 3.18
N ARG A 147 -1.15 20.10 2.21
CA ARG A 147 -2.44 19.94 1.54
C ARG A 147 -2.30 19.01 0.35
N ILE A 148 -3.09 17.94 0.34
CA ILE A 148 -3.13 16.95 -0.72
C ILE A 148 -4.56 16.88 -1.26
N GLN A 149 -4.71 16.99 -2.58
CA GLN A 149 -6.00 16.77 -3.24
C GLN A 149 -6.14 15.26 -3.50
N LEU A 150 -7.15 14.66 -2.88
CA LEU A 150 -7.50 13.25 -3.10
C LEU A 150 -8.62 13.18 -4.13
N GLY A 151 -8.44 12.35 -5.16
CA GLY A 151 -9.47 12.08 -6.16
C GLY A 151 -9.85 10.60 -6.18
N LEU A 152 -11.14 10.30 -6.11
CA LEU A 152 -11.67 8.97 -6.40
C LEU A 152 -12.36 9.00 -7.76
N ASN A 153 -12.00 8.07 -8.63
CA ASN A 153 -12.54 7.99 -9.98
C ASN A 153 -12.62 6.54 -10.46
N VAL A 154 -13.26 6.30 -11.58
CA VAL A 154 -13.28 5.01 -12.26
C VAL A 154 -12.65 5.16 -13.64
N TYR A 155 -11.57 4.43 -13.85
CA TYR A 155 -10.96 4.32 -15.17
C TYR A 155 -11.66 3.21 -15.95
N MET A 156 -12.15 3.55 -17.13
CA MET A 156 -12.76 2.60 -18.05
C MET A 156 -11.87 2.44 -19.29
N SER A 157 -11.47 1.23 -19.57
CA SER A 157 -10.78 0.91 -20.83
C SER A 157 -11.70 0.06 -21.71
N PHE A 158 -11.78 0.43 -22.98
CA PHE A 158 -12.54 -0.32 -23.98
C PHE A 158 -11.59 -0.99 -24.95
N ASN A 159 -11.78 -2.29 -25.15
CA ASN A 159 -11.02 -3.04 -26.13
C ASN A 159 -11.84 -3.19 -27.41
N LEU A 160 -11.45 -2.45 -28.44
CA LEU A 160 -12.12 -2.49 -29.76
C LEU A 160 -11.68 -3.67 -30.63
N ALA A 161 -10.76 -4.53 -30.16
CA ALA A 161 -10.34 -5.71 -30.90
C ALA A 161 -11.42 -6.80 -30.79
N PHE A 162 -12.06 -7.14 -31.90
CA PHE A 162 -13.13 -8.13 -31.99
C PHE A 162 -12.73 -9.55 -31.56
N GLU A 163 -11.44 -9.82 -31.44
CA GLU A 163 -10.91 -11.14 -31.03
C GLU A 163 -10.92 -11.37 -29.51
N LYS A 164 -11.14 -10.34 -28.69
CA LYS A 164 -11.13 -10.47 -27.24
C LYS A 164 -12.54 -10.59 -26.67
N LYS A 165 -12.73 -11.55 -25.79
CA LYS A 165 -14.02 -11.82 -25.11
C LYS A 165 -14.49 -10.70 -24.19
N LEU A 166 -13.60 -9.82 -23.72
CA LEU A 166 -13.91 -8.70 -22.84
C LEU A 166 -13.90 -7.40 -23.65
N LEU A 167 -15.05 -6.74 -23.71
CA LEU A 167 -15.23 -5.45 -24.40
C LEU A 167 -14.57 -4.29 -23.64
N GLY A 168 -14.33 -4.44 -22.36
CA GLY A 168 -13.69 -3.41 -21.53
C GLY A 168 -13.52 -3.84 -20.08
N THR A 169 -12.74 -3.08 -19.34
CA THR A 169 -12.56 -3.19 -17.90
C THR A 169 -12.85 -1.86 -17.24
N ALA A 170 -13.34 -1.91 -16.01
CA ALA A 170 -13.51 -0.73 -15.16
C ALA A 170 -12.75 -0.98 -13.86
N GLU A 171 -11.90 -0.02 -13.50
CA GLU A 171 -11.06 -0.07 -12.30
C GLU A 171 -11.21 1.24 -11.56
N SER A 172 -11.40 1.19 -10.26
CA SER A 172 -11.35 2.38 -9.44
C SER A 172 -9.90 2.80 -9.21
N LEU A 173 -9.68 4.09 -9.19
CA LEU A 173 -8.39 4.68 -8.88
C LEU A 173 -8.53 5.71 -7.77
N LEU A 174 -7.48 5.83 -6.97
CA LEU A 174 -7.28 6.93 -6.05
C LEU A 174 -6.11 7.76 -6.54
N SER A 175 -6.34 9.05 -6.76
CA SER A 175 -5.29 10.00 -7.13
C SER A 175 -4.93 10.90 -5.96
N MET A 176 -3.64 11.20 -5.83
CA MET A 176 -3.10 12.22 -4.93
C MET A 176 -2.43 13.29 -5.76
N SER A 177 -2.92 14.52 -5.67
CA SER A 177 -2.31 15.67 -6.35
C SER A 177 -1.76 16.66 -5.34
N PHE A 178 -0.60 17.21 -5.64
CA PHE A 178 0.20 18.03 -4.75
C PHE A 178 0.26 19.48 -5.24
N GLY A 179 0.35 20.42 -4.31
CA GLY A 179 0.57 21.84 -4.65
C GLY A 179 1.99 22.12 -5.14
N GLU A 180 2.95 21.32 -4.67
CA GLU A 180 4.36 21.38 -5.04
C GLU A 180 4.79 20.06 -5.65
N LYS A 181 5.75 20.09 -6.58
CA LYS A 181 6.30 18.88 -7.19
C LYS A 181 6.99 18.01 -6.14
N LYS A 182 6.85 16.72 -6.30
CA LYS A 182 7.46 15.68 -5.49
C LYS A 182 8.54 14.94 -6.27
N GLU A 183 9.52 14.41 -5.57
CA GLU A 183 10.60 13.62 -6.16
C GLU A 183 10.26 12.12 -6.14
N THR A 184 10.99 11.34 -6.94
CA THR A 184 10.71 9.90 -7.09
C THR A 184 10.73 9.12 -5.79
N HIS A 185 11.59 9.46 -4.84
CA HIS A 185 11.67 8.78 -3.54
C HIS A 185 10.42 9.00 -2.65
N ASP A 186 9.70 10.12 -2.84
CA ASP A 186 8.46 10.42 -2.11
C ASP A 186 7.34 9.39 -2.40
N ILE A 187 7.45 8.65 -3.51
CA ILE A 187 6.48 7.61 -3.87
C ILE A 187 6.30 6.59 -2.76
N LEU A 188 7.39 6.21 -2.09
CA LEU A 188 7.33 5.25 -0.98
C LEU A 188 6.43 5.76 0.14
N LYS A 189 6.59 7.02 0.52
CA LYS A 189 5.79 7.68 1.56
C LYS A 189 4.30 7.62 1.25
N TYR A 190 3.91 8.10 0.07
CA TYR A 190 2.49 8.16 -0.32
C TYR A 190 1.88 6.78 -0.60
N SER A 191 2.67 5.85 -1.12
CA SER A 191 2.24 4.45 -1.27
C SER A 191 1.94 3.82 0.08
N LEU A 192 2.78 4.07 1.08
CA LEU A 192 2.59 3.54 2.43
C LEU A 192 1.35 4.15 3.11
N TYR A 193 1.06 5.44 2.92
CA TYR A 193 -0.18 6.04 3.42
C TYR A 193 -1.42 5.37 2.85
N LEU A 194 -1.41 5.13 1.54
CA LEU A 194 -2.52 4.45 0.90
C LEU A 194 -2.64 2.99 1.35
N MET A 195 -1.53 2.27 1.47
CA MET A 195 -1.54 0.88 1.94
C MET A 195 -2.16 0.77 3.32
N ASP A 196 -1.75 1.62 4.26
CA ASP A 196 -2.30 1.63 5.62
C ASP A 196 -3.81 1.93 5.61
N PHE A 197 -4.24 2.88 4.78
CA PHE A 197 -5.65 3.18 4.59
C PHE A 197 -6.41 1.99 4.01
N LEU A 198 -5.87 1.34 2.97
CA LEU A 198 -6.51 0.18 2.35
C LEU A 198 -6.58 -1.01 3.31
N GLU A 199 -5.53 -1.26 4.11
CA GLU A 199 -5.54 -2.27 5.15
C GLU A 199 -6.63 -2.01 6.18
N PHE A 200 -6.82 -0.75 6.57
CA PHE A 200 -7.87 -0.35 7.48
C PHE A 200 -9.27 -0.61 6.91
N VAL A 201 -9.57 -0.10 5.73
CA VAL A 201 -10.93 -0.20 5.15
C VAL A 201 -11.28 -1.60 4.68
N ASN A 202 -10.30 -2.43 4.35
CA ASN A 202 -10.53 -3.81 3.91
C ASN A 202 -10.33 -4.84 5.03
N PHE A 203 -9.93 -4.42 6.24
CA PHE A 203 -9.63 -5.31 7.36
C PHE A 203 -8.68 -6.45 7.01
N GLN A 204 -7.67 -6.18 6.20
CA GLN A 204 -6.70 -7.17 5.73
C GLN A 204 -5.35 -6.52 5.47
N LYS A 205 -4.25 -7.22 5.83
CA LYS A 205 -2.88 -6.78 5.54
C LYS A 205 -2.45 -7.04 4.10
N ASN A 206 -1.39 -6.34 3.72
CA ASN A 206 -0.66 -6.57 2.47
C ASN A 206 -1.56 -6.50 1.23
N ILE A 207 -2.38 -5.47 1.14
CA ILE A 207 -3.22 -5.23 -0.03
C ILE A 207 -2.34 -4.72 -1.17
N PRO A 208 -2.29 -5.42 -2.32
CA PRO A 208 -1.38 -5.05 -3.38
C PRO A 208 -1.76 -3.74 -4.07
N LEU A 209 -0.77 -2.90 -4.33
CA LEU A 209 -0.86 -1.81 -5.29
C LEU A 209 -0.45 -2.34 -6.66
N GLU A 210 -1.42 -2.54 -7.54
CA GLU A 210 -1.22 -3.24 -8.82
C GLU A 210 -0.55 -2.37 -9.86
N ARG A 211 -0.86 -1.06 -9.82
CA ARG A 211 -0.30 -0.06 -10.73
C ARG A 211 -0.22 1.29 -10.03
N ILE A 212 0.90 1.96 -10.25
CA ILE A 212 1.15 3.32 -9.76
C ILE A 212 1.66 4.13 -10.95
N ASP A 213 0.85 5.06 -11.43
CA ASP A 213 1.21 5.94 -12.55
C ASP A 213 1.50 7.35 -12.02
N LEU A 214 2.58 7.96 -12.51
CA LEU A 214 3.05 9.30 -12.12
C LEU A 214 2.73 10.29 -13.22
N PHE A 215 2.31 11.48 -12.82
CA PHE A 215 1.93 12.53 -13.74
C PHE A 215 2.54 13.87 -13.33
N GLU A 216 2.76 14.72 -14.34
CA GLU A 216 3.14 16.11 -14.18
C GLU A 216 2.21 16.98 -15.02
N LYS A 217 1.82 18.14 -14.52
CA LYS A 217 1.10 19.15 -15.31
C LYS A 217 2.04 19.78 -16.32
N ASP A 218 1.61 19.85 -17.56
CA ASP A 218 2.25 20.67 -18.56
C ASP A 218 1.90 22.17 -18.40
N ASP A 219 2.51 23.02 -19.22
CA ASP A 219 2.28 24.48 -19.19
C ASP A 219 0.80 24.86 -19.48
N ASN A 220 0.01 23.97 -20.06
CA ASN A 220 -1.42 24.13 -20.33
C ASN A 220 -2.30 23.57 -19.19
N GLY A 221 -1.70 23.09 -18.11
CA GLY A 221 -2.39 22.51 -16.97
C GLY A 221 -2.90 21.08 -17.20
N LYS A 222 -2.51 20.42 -18.29
CA LYS A 222 -2.88 19.03 -18.58
C LYS A 222 -1.87 18.06 -17.96
N TYR A 223 -2.37 17.01 -17.35
CA TYR A 223 -1.54 15.96 -16.82
C TYR A 223 -0.96 15.08 -17.94
N GLN A 224 0.35 14.94 -17.93
CA GLN A 224 1.10 14.02 -18.78
C GLN A 224 1.77 12.96 -17.92
N ARG A 225 1.67 11.70 -18.33
CA ARG A 225 2.33 10.61 -17.61
C ARG A 225 3.85 10.78 -17.69
N ARG A 226 4.52 10.64 -16.55
CA ARG A 226 5.97 10.76 -16.42
C ARG A 226 6.64 9.41 -16.19
N GLY A 227 5.92 8.46 -15.65
CA GLY A 227 6.45 7.14 -15.39
C GLY A 227 5.46 6.23 -14.71
N ARG A 228 5.95 5.05 -14.42
CA ARG A 228 5.25 4.03 -13.64
C ARG A 228 6.13 3.54 -12.52
N ALA A 229 5.59 3.51 -11.32
CA ALA A 229 6.28 2.97 -10.15
C ALA A 229 5.82 1.54 -9.85
N VAL A 230 6.74 0.80 -9.25
CA VAL A 230 6.52 -0.48 -8.58
C VAL A 230 7.03 -0.33 -7.16
N VAL A 231 6.18 -0.59 -6.18
CA VAL A 231 6.54 -0.64 -4.76
C VAL A 231 6.42 -2.07 -4.30
N PHE A 232 7.52 -2.63 -3.79
CA PHE A 232 7.54 -4.00 -3.31
C PHE A 232 6.83 -4.11 -1.97
N GLN A 233 5.99 -5.11 -1.86
CA GLN A 233 5.17 -5.40 -0.69
C GLN A 233 5.32 -6.86 -0.33
N ALA A 234 5.04 -7.22 0.92
CA ALA A 234 4.88 -8.61 1.28
C ALA A 234 3.73 -9.21 0.45
N GLU A 235 4.00 -10.31 -0.24
CA GLU A 235 3.00 -10.96 -1.09
C GLU A 235 1.80 -11.42 -0.26
N ASN A 236 0.62 -11.08 -0.73
CA ASN A 236 -0.62 -11.64 -0.23
C ASN A 236 -1.31 -12.42 -1.35
N GLU A 237 -0.93 -13.68 -1.51
CA GLU A 237 -1.47 -14.56 -2.55
C GLU A 237 -2.99 -14.75 -2.49
N GLN A 238 -3.62 -14.36 -1.38
CA GLN A 238 -5.03 -14.65 -1.12
C GLN A 238 -5.89 -13.38 -0.96
N TYR A 239 -5.37 -12.21 -1.34
CA TYR A 239 -6.21 -11.03 -1.31
C TYR A 239 -7.36 -11.20 -2.29
N SER A 240 -8.56 -11.01 -1.78
CA SER A 240 -9.78 -10.98 -2.57
C SER A 240 -10.75 -10.04 -1.89
N PRO A 241 -11.15 -8.96 -2.54
CA PRO A 241 -12.05 -7.97 -1.97
C PRO A 241 -13.35 -8.65 -1.54
N SER A 242 -13.89 -8.24 -0.40
CA SER A 242 -15.15 -8.73 0.12
C SER A 242 -16.06 -7.57 0.41
N ALA A 243 -17.03 -7.33 -0.46
CA ALA A 243 -18.05 -6.31 -0.29
C ALA A 243 -18.83 -6.41 1.04
N LEU A 244 -18.81 -7.58 1.69
CA LEU A 244 -19.50 -7.80 2.99
C LEU A 244 -18.63 -7.42 4.20
N ARG A 245 -17.34 -7.13 4.02
CA ARG A 245 -16.39 -6.89 5.13
C ARG A 245 -15.58 -5.63 4.96
N SER A 246 -15.51 -5.08 3.75
CA SER A 246 -14.82 -3.82 3.50
C SER A 246 -15.72 -2.66 3.92
N ILE A 247 -15.13 -1.68 4.57
CA ILE A 247 -15.75 -0.37 4.72
C ILE A 247 -15.76 0.28 3.35
N THR A 248 -16.92 0.69 2.88
CA THR A 248 -17.06 1.40 1.61
C THR A 248 -17.14 2.91 1.84
N LEU A 249 -16.93 3.70 0.80
CA LEU A 249 -17.10 5.15 0.90
C LEU A 249 -18.47 5.55 1.42
N LEU A 250 -19.52 4.79 1.06
CA LEU A 250 -20.88 5.03 1.56
C LEU A 250 -21.01 4.82 3.07
N ASP A 251 -20.25 3.87 3.65
CA ASP A 251 -20.27 3.60 5.09
C ASP A 251 -19.54 4.69 5.88
N VAL A 252 -18.52 5.32 5.28
CA VAL A 252 -17.68 6.33 5.95
C VAL A 252 -18.33 7.71 5.93
N ALA A 253 -19.29 7.97 5.07
CA ALA A 253 -19.78 9.29 4.65
C ALA A 253 -18.67 10.10 3.91
N ASP A 254 -19.03 10.70 2.79
CA ASP A 254 -18.10 11.42 1.89
C ASP A 254 -17.21 12.43 2.64
N GLU A 255 -17.77 13.12 3.62
CA GLU A 255 -17.11 14.20 4.39
C GLU A 255 -16.02 13.67 5.34
N CYS A 256 -16.14 12.44 5.80
CA CYS A 256 -15.22 11.84 6.75
C CYS A 256 -14.01 11.18 6.07
N PHE A 257 -14.09 10.84 4.80
CA PHE A 257 -13.02 10.15 4.09
C PHE A 257 -11.67 10.89 4.17
N PRO A 258 -11.57 12.18 3.81
CA PRO A 258 -10.27 12.87 3.84
C PRO A 258 -9.70 13.01 5.27
N VAL A 259 -10.57 13.15 6.27
CA VAL A 259 -10.15 13.21 7.67
C VAL A 259 -9.60 11.87 8.12
N LEU A 260 -10.30 10.78 7.82
CA LEU A 260 -9.88 9.42 8.15
C LEU A 260 -8.56 9.07 7.47
N PHE A 261 -8.44 9.38 6.17
CA PHE A 261 -7.20 9.14 5.42
C PHE A 261 -6.02 9.91 6.04
N GLY A 262 -6.20 11.20 6.34
CA GLY A 262 -5.19 12.04 6.97
C GLY A 262 -4.76 11.52 8.35
N GLN A 263 -5.70 11.14 9.19
CA GLN A 263 -5.39 10.57 10.51
C GLN A 263 -4.59 9.26 10.43
N ILE A 264 -4.92 8.37 9.50
CA ILE A 264 -4.17 7.11 9.30
C ILE A 264 -2.74 7.43 8.83
N ALA A 265 -2.58 8.35 7.87
CA ALA A 265 -1.28 8.77 7.36
C ALA A 265 -0.40 9.41 8.45
N GLU A 266 -0.96 10.32 9.24
CA GLU A 266 -0.24 10.97 10.35
C GLU A 266 0.19 9.98 11.44
N ARG A 267 -0.63 8.97 11.72
CA ARG A 267 -0.30 7.92 12.69
C ARG A 267 0.90 7.10 12.27
N ARG A 268 1.03 6.81 10.97
CA ARG A 268 2.17 6.08 10.45
C ARG A 268 3.48 6.81 10.72
N GLU A 269 3.56 8.09 10.44
CA GLU A 269 4.78 8.88 10.69
C GLU A 269 5.11 9.00 12.18
N SER A 270 4.09 9.10 13.03
CA SER A 270 4.25 9.09 14.49
C SER A 270 4.59 7.70 15.06
N LYS A 271 4.71 6.68 14.22
CA LYS A 271 4.92 5.26 14.60
C LYS A 271 3.83 4.71 15.51
N ARG A 272 2.63 5.29 15.49
CA ARG A 272 1.49 4.87 16.28
C ARG A 272 0.58 3.88 15.54
N PHE A 273 0.72 3.78 14.23
CA PHE A 273 -0.05 2.81 13.44
C PHE A 273 0.38 1.40 13.80
N ASN A 274 -0.58 0.56 14.18
CA ASN A 274 -0.31 -0.82 14.57
C ASN A 274 -0.94 -1.80 13.57
N PRO A 275 -0.17 -2.29 12.57
CA PRO A 275 -0.67 -3.19 11.54
C PRO A 275 -1.04 -4.60 12.06
N PHE A 276 -0.71 -4.93 13.31
CA PHE A 276 -1.07 -6.24 13.89
C PHE A 276 -2.56 -6.43 14.14
N PHE A 277 -3.34 -5.35 14.03
CA PHE A 277 -4.79 -5.40 14.18
C PHE A 277 -5.48 -6.17 13.06
N TYR A 278 -4.92 -6.17 11.83
CA TYR A 278 -5.56 -6.77 10.66
C TYR A 278 -5.10 -8.21 10.41
N PRO A 279 -6.00 -9.11 9.99
CA PRO A 279 -5.64 -10.46 9.60
C PRO A 279 -4.85 -10.45 8.28
N GLU A 280 -3.90 -11.38 8.14
CA GLU A 280 -3.10 -11.51 6.93
C GLU A 280 -3.94 -12.01 5.73
N ASN A 281 -4.97 -12.80 6.01
CA ASN A 281 -5.86 -13.34 5.00
C ASN A 281 -7.23 -13.74 5.58
N ARG A 282 -8.19 -14.06 4.73
CA ARG A 282 -9.55 -14.47 5.14
C ARG A 282 -9.59 -15.70 6.04
N ARG A 283 -8.64 -16.61 5.93
CA ARG A 283 -8.58 -17.79 6.77
C ARG A 283 -8.16 -17.41 8.19
N ALA A 284 -7.14 -16.56 8.32
CA ALA A 284 -6.71 -16.02 9.59
C ALA A 284 -7.81 -15.19 10.27
N ASP A 285 -8.64 -14.49 9.50
CA ASP A 285 -9.77 -13.73 10.02
C ASP A 285 -10.84 -14.63 10.69
N ARG A 286 -11.05 -15.82 10.19
CA ARG A 286 -12.04 -16.79 10.74
C ARG A 286 -11.56 -17.51 11.99
N VAL A 287 -10.26 -17.50 12.24
CA VAL A 287 -9.70 -18.15 13.43
C VAL A 287 -9.69 -17.14 14.58
N ILE A 288 -10.42 -17.45 15.63
CA ILE A 288 -10.41 -16.68 16.88
C ILE A 288 -9.57 -17.48 17.87
N ASP A 289 -8.38 -17.00 18.15
CA ASP A 289 -7.48 -17.56 19.17
C ASP A 289 -7.14 -16.52 20.25
N ALA A 290 -6.46 -16.98 21.29
CA ALA A 290 -6.07 -16.12 22.41
C ALA A 290 -5.14 -14.99 22.00
N SER A 291 -4.25 -15.22 21.03
CA SER A 291 -3.30 -14.22 20.53
C SER A 291 -4.05 -13.11 19.79
N LYS A 292 -5.05 -13.45 19.00
CA LYS A 292 -5.88 -12.46 18.28
C LYS A 292 -6.65 -11.57 19.27
N TRP A 293 -7.22 -12.17 20.31
CA TRP A 293 -7.90 -11.41 21.36
C TRP A 293 -6.95 -10.48 22.11
N LEU A 294 -5.77 -10.98 22.47
CA LEU A 294 -4.77 -10.19 23.17
C LEU A 294 -4.28 -9.02 22.31
N ASN A 295 -3.97 -9.29 21.04
CA ASN A 295 -3.54 -8.24 20.11
C ASN A 295 -4.63 -7.17 19.91
N ASN A 296 -5.89 -7.59 19.76
CA ASN A 296 -7.00 -6.66 19.64
C ASN A 296 -7.17 -5.81 20.91
N ALA A 297 -7.00 -6.39 22.09
CA ALA A 297 -7.08 -5.66 23.35
C ALA A 297 -5.94 -4.65 23.49
N ILE A 298 -4.71 -5.03 23.14
CA ILE A 298 -3.53 -4.12 23.15
C ILE A 298 -3.74 -2.97 22.15
N CYS A 299 -4.21 -3.28 20.94
CA CYS A 299 -4.49 -2.25 19.94
C CYS A 299 -5.58 -1.30 20.42
N PHE A 300 -6.65 -1.81 21.01
CA PHE A 300 -7.72 -1.00 21.56
C PHE A 300 -7.25 -0.10 22.72
N GLU A 301 -6.44 -0.63 23.65
CA GLU A 301 -5.84 0.17 24.73
C GLU A 301 -4.97 1.30 24.16
N GLY A 302 -4.11 1.00 23.15
CA GLY A 302 -3.28 2.02 22.50
C GLY A 302 -4.10 3.10 21.81
N GLU A 303 -5.15 2.71 21.08
CA GLU A 303 -6.08 3.66 20.43
C GLU A 303 -6.83 4.52 21.44
N PHE A 304 -7.25 3.92 22.54
CA PHE A 304 -7.94 4.63 23.61
C PHE A 304 -7.03 5.64 24.30
N ASP A 305 -5.79 5.26 24.60
CA ASP A 305 -4.81 6.15 25.22
C ASP A 305 -4.45 7.35 24.32
N ASP A 306 -4.41 7.12 23.01
CA ASP A 306 -4.18 8.17 22.01
C ASP A 306 -5.39 9.11 21.85
N ALA A 307 -6.60 8.57 21.83
CA ALA A 307 -7.83 9.35 21.70
C ALA A 307 -8.13 10.17 22.98
N PHE A 308 -7.71 9.65 24.13
CA PHE A 308 -7.99 10.22 25.45
C PHE A 308 -6.72 10.38 26.30
N PRO A 309 -5.71 11.16 25.85
CA PRO A 309 -4.42 11.25 26.54
C PRO A 309 -4.51 11.78 27.97
N ASN A 310 -5.58 12.50 28.31
CA ASN A 310 -5.87 13.00 29.65
C ASN A 310 -6.69 12.05 30.52
N TYR A 311 -7.19 10.95 29.93
CA TYR A 311 -7.90 9.88 30.63
C TYR A 311 -6.97 8.93 31.36
N LYS A 312 -5.72 9.30 31.55
CA LYS A 312 -4.84 8.58 32.46
C LYS A 312 -5.55 8.50 33.81
N ALA A 313 -6.16 7.36 34.00
CA ALA A 313 -6.86 6.93 35.17
C ALA A 313 -6.73 7.88 36.35
N GLN A 314 -7.60 8.83 36.50
CA GLN A 314 -8.11 9.07 37.82
C GLN A 314 -8.49 7.67 38.27
N ASN A 315 -7.86 7.20 39.35
CA ASN A 315 -8.06 5.87 39.91
C ASN A 315 -9.56 5.66 40.20
N ASP A 316 -10.34 5.43 39.15
CA ASP A 316 -11.73 5.03 39.29
C ASP A 316 -11.71 3.54 39.66
N PRO A 317 -12.03 3.22 40.91
CA PRO A 317 -12.07 1.82 41.38
C PRO A 317 -12.94 0.96 40.51
N ALA A 318 -14.02 1.53 39.94
CA ALA A 318 -14.97 0.83 39.07
C ALA A 318 -14.34 0.42 37.73
N PHE A 319 -13.49 1.29 37.14
CA PHE A 319 -12.75 0.94 35.92
C PHE A 319 -11.75 -0.16 36.17
N TYR A 320 -11.01 -0.08 37.30
CA TYR A 320 -10.03 -1.11 37.68
C TYR A 320 -10.70 -2.47 37.94
N GLU A 321 -11.84 -2.48 38.62
CA GLU A 321 -12.64 -3.68 38.80
C GLU A 321 -13.16 -4.25 37.46
N ALA A 322 -13.64 -3.42 36.55
CA ALA A 322 -14.11 -3.85 35.22
C ALA A 322 -12.97 -4.45 34.40
N LYS A 323 -11.79 -3.80 34.38
CA LYS A 323 -10.58 -4.29 33.74
C LYS A 323 -10.15 -5.64 34.32
N MET A 324 -10.11 -5.78 35.64
CA MET A 324 -9.72 -7.04 36.30
C MET A 324 -10.75 -8.16 36.03
N ARG A 325 -12.04 -7.87 36.00
CA ARG A 325 -13.08 -8.84 35.63
C ARG A 325 -12.92 -9.33 34.20
N LEU A 326 -12.62 -8.42 33.26
CA LEU A 326 -12.36 -8.77 31.87
C LEU A 326 -11.13 -9.66 31.73
N LEU A 327 -10.00 -9.33 32.39
CA LEU A 327 -8.80 -10.15 32.39
C LEU A 327 -9.05 -11.54 32.97
N MET A 328 -9.74 -11.65 34.09
CA MET A 328 -10.11 -12.95 34.68
C MET A 328 -11.01 -13.77 33.76
N THR A 329 -11.93 -13.15 33.04
CA THR A 329 -12.79 -13.83 32.07
C THR A 329 -11.98 -14.37 30.89
N ILE A 330 -11.05 -13.57 30.36
CA ILE A 330 -10.12 -13.98 29.29
C ILE A 330 -9.23 -15.14 29.76
N GLU A 331 -8.62 -15.05 30.93
CA GLU A 331 -7.80 -16.13 31.49
C GLU A 331 -8.60 -17.42 31.70
N SER A 332 -9.83 -17.32 32.16
CA SER A 332 -10.73 -18.45 32.35
C SER A 332 -11.09 -19.13 31.02
N ALA A 333 -11.39 -18.32 29.98
CA ALA A 333 -11.68 -18.81 28.65
C ALA A 333 -10.47 -19.49 28.01
N VAL A 334 -9.26 -18.93 28.17
CA VAL A 334 -7.99 -19.52 27.69
C VAL A 334 -7.71 -20.85 28.39
N LYS A 335 -7.92 -20.95 29.71
CA LYS A 335 -7.77 -22.21 30.47
C LYS A 335 -8.77 -23.28 30.03
N GLN A 336 -10.00 -22.91 29.71
CA GLN A 336 -11.03 -23.83 29.21
C GLN A 336 -10.72 -24.35 27.80
N THR A 337 -10.27 -23.49 26.89
CA THR A 337 -9.85 -23.88 25.52
C THR A 337 -8.60 -24.77 25.57
N GLY A 338 -7.61 -24.46 26.37
CA GLY A 338 -6.43 -25.30 26.57
C GLY A 338 -6.75 -26.72 27.11
N ARG A 339 -7.74 -26.86 27.98
CA ARG A 339 -8.22 -28.18 28.47
C ARG A 339 -8.98 -28.95 27.38
N SER A 340 -9.72 -28.26 26.50
CA SER A 340 -10.45 -28.90 25.39
C SER A 340 -9.51 -29.50 24.33
N ILE A 341 -8.35 -28.91 24.09
CA ILE A 341 -7.36 -29.41 23.12
C ILE A 341 -6.66 -30.66 23.66
N ASN A 342 -6.31 -30.70 24.94
CA ASN A 342 -5.64 -31.85 25.54
C ASN A 342 -6.57 -33.09 25.70
N ASN A 343 -7.87 -32.93 25.78
CA ASN A 343 -8.83 -34.04 25.83
C ASN A 343 -9.16 -34.66 24.46
N LYS A 344 -8.81 -34.00 23.33
CA LYS A 344 -8.98 -34.57 21.98
C LYS A 344 -7.76 -35.33 21.45
N GLN A 345 -6.63 -35.28 22.16
CA GLN A 345 -5.44 -36.05 21.81
C GLN A 345 -5.36 -37.41 22.53
N ASN A 346 -6.28 -37.71 23.45
CA ASN A 346 -6.32 -38.95 24.23
C ASN A 346 -7.56 -39.81 23.94
N THR A 347 -8.24 -39.60 22.83
CA THR A 347 -9.26 -40.48 22.27
C THR A 347 -8.92 -40.73 20.80
#